data_d24e6d9dfe8a42d0a16b416b2904be7d
#
_entry.id   d24e6d9dfe8a42d0a16b416b2904be7d
#
_cell.length_a   1.000
_cell.length_b   1.000
_cell.length_c   1.000
_cell.angle_alpha   90.00
_cell.angle_beta   90.00
_cell.angle_gamma   90.00
#
_symmetry.space_group_name_H-M   'P 1'
#
loop_
_entity.id
_entity.type
_entity.pdbx_description
1 polymer ?
#
loop_
_entity_poly.entity_id
_entity_poly.type
_entity_poly.pdbx_seq_one_letter_code
_entity_poly.pdbx_strand_id
1 'polypeptide(L)'
;IQEQLDHLQNLDILTGIDILFSIIKDHEENLPSAAGRGIVYPHATSKEVDELVCVLGISKSGVDFNSPDGQLCHLILLTLSPEDKPSSHRKFISRFRRMFDDPDVRSHLLDASKIEEVIEIVNQWEEEEALTDDLD
;
A
#
# COMPACT_ATOMS: atom_id res chain seq x y z
N ILE A 1 -6.70 7.31 -1.77
CA ILE A 1 -6.27 7.61 -0.38
C ILE A 1 -7.48 7.87 0.52
N GLN A 2 -8.40 8.73 0.09
CA GLN A 2 -9.59 9.06 0.90
C GLN A 2 -10.42 7.81 1.21
N GLU A 3 -10.69 6.98 0.24
CA GLU A 3 -11.45 5.74 0.41
C GLU A 3 -10.75 4.78 1.37
N GLN A 4 -9.44 4.71 1.32
CA GLN A 4 -8.64 3.88 2.20
C GLN A 4 -8.71 4.37 3.65
N LEU A 5 -8.64 5.69 3.86
CA LEU A 5 -8.79 6.30 5.19
C LEU A 5 -10.21 6.12 5.73
N ASP A 6 -11.22 6.28 4.87
CA ASP A 6 -12.63 6.05 5.24
C ASP A 6 -12.82 4.60 5.71
N HIS A 7 -12.21 3.65 5.04
CA HIS A 7 -12.26 2.24 5.42
C HIS A 7 -11.68 2.01 6.82
N LEU A 8 -10.53 2.60 7.12
CA LEU A 8 -9.91 2.50 8.45
C LEU A 8 -10.75 3.18 9.52
N GLN A 9 -11.40 4.30 9.21
CA GLN A 9 -12.33 4.95 10.12
C GLN A 9 -13.54 4.05 10.41
N ASN A 10 -14.09 3.41 9.40
CA ASN A 10 -15.23 2.50 9.55
C ASN A 10 -14.88 1.26 10.39
N LEU A 11 -13.61 0.86 10.42
CA LEU A 11 -13.11 -0.24 11.27
C LEU A 11 -12.72 0.23 12.67
N ASP A 12 -13.00 1.48 13.03
CA ASP A 12 -12.64 2.11 14.33
C ASP A 12 -11.13 2.11 14.60
N ILE A 13 -10.29 2.06 13.56
CA ILE A 13 -8.83 2.14 13.68
C ILE A 13 -8.37 3.59 13.76
N LEU A 14 -9.05 4.48 13.03
CA LEU A 14 -8.69 5.90 12.94
C LEU A 14 -9.86 6.80 13.26
N THR A 15 -9.52 7.98 13.82
CA THR A 15 -10.37 9.17 13.87
C THR A 15 -9.58 10.32 13.23
N GLY A 16 -10.18 11.48 13.06
CA GLY A 16 -9.47 12.66 12.54
C GLY A 16 -8.84 12.45 11.15
N ILE A 17 -9.48 11.68 10.29
CA ILE A 17 -8.95 11.33 8.98
C ILE A 17 -8.78 12.53 8.04
N ASP A 18 -9.51 13.64 8.25
CA ASP A 18 -9.41 14.84 7.42
C ASP A 18 -8.02 15.48 7.54
N ILE A 19 -7.47 15.54 8.75
CA ILE A 19 -6.13 16.06 9.01
C ILE A 19 -5.10 15.13 8.38
N LEU A 20 -5.27 13.83 8.59
CA LEU A 20 -4.36 12.82 8.06
C LEU A 20 -4.36 12.81 6.53
N PHE A 21 -5.54 12.94 5.92
CA PHE A 21 -5.66 13.05 4.46
C PHE A 21 -4.89 14.25 3.92
N SER A 22 -5.01 15.42 4.58
CA SER A 22 -4.29 16.63 4.17
C SER A 22 -2.78 16.44 4.25
N ILE A 23 -2.29 15.81 5.31
CA ILE A 23 -0.86 15.52 5.50
C ILE A 23 -0.35 14.60 4.40
N ILE A 24 -1.06 13.53 4.12
CA ILE A 24 -0.65 12.56 3.09
C ILE A 24 -0.69 13.21 1.70
N LYS A 25 -1.71 13.97 1.40
CA LYS A 25 -1.86 14.66 0.13
C LYS A 25 -0.71 15.65 -0.10
N ASP A 26 -0.40 16.48 0.90
CA ASP A 26 0.70 17.44 0.81
C ASP A 26 2.04 16.71 0.63
N HIS A 27 2.24 15.61 1.33
CA HIS A 27 3.45 14.79 1.21
C HIS A 27 3.60 14.23 -0.21
N GLU A 28 2.53 13.69 -0.78
CA GLU A 28 2.54 13.16 -2.15
C GLU A 28 2.77 14.26 -3.20
N GLU A 29 2.22 15.47 -3.01
CA GLU A 29 2.45 16.59 -3.91
C GLU A 29 3.91 17.06 -3.90
N ASN A 30 4.57 17.01 -2.75
CA ASN A 30 5.96 17.46 -2.58
C ASN A 30 7.00 16.36 -2.84
N LEU A 31 6.71 15.12 -2.42
CA LEU A 31 7.58 13.96 -2.57
C LEU A 31 6.75 12.77 -3.03
N PRO A 32 6.46 12.66 -4.33
CA PRO A 32 5.65 11.56 -4.83
C PRO A 32 6.25 10.20 -4.51
N SER A 33 5.43 9.28 -4.02
CA SER A 33 5.83 7.92 -3.70
C SER A 33 5.57 6.92 -4.83
N ALA A 34 5.14 7.40 -5.99
CA ALA A 34 4.91 6.55 -7.17
C ALA A 34 6.23 5.95 -7.63
N ALA A 35 6.24 4.62 -7.73
CA ALA A 35 7.45 3.86 -8.05
C ALA A 35 7.54 3.43 -9.52
N GLY A 36 6.58 3.87 -10.35
CA GLY A 36 6.41 3.38 -11.71
C GLY A 36 5.65 2.06 -11.74
N ARG A 37 5.38 1.53 -12.92
CA ARG A 37 4.65 0.27 -13.14
C ARG A 37 3.23 0.26 -12.56
N GLY A 38 2.64 1.45 -12.33
CA GLY A 38 1.30 1.57 -11.80
C GLY A 38 1.19 1.38 -10.29
N ILE A 39 2.27 1.58 -9.55
CA ILE A 39 2.32 1.37 -8.10
C ILE A 39 2.68 2.66 -7.36
N VAL A 40 2.00 2.93 -6.25
CA VAL A 40 2.29 4.08 -5.39
C VAL A 40 2.22 3.66 -3.93
N TYR A 41 3.06 4.26 -3.08
CA TYR A 41 3.21 3.92 -1.66
C TYR A 41 3.00 5.13 -0.75
N PRO A 42 1.78 5.69 -0.67
CA PRO A 42 1.53 6.80 0.25
C PRO A 42 1.70 6.34 1.69
N HIS A 43 2.31 7.18 2.53
CA HIS A 43 2.54 6.83 3.93
C HIS A 43 2.50 8.05 4.84
N ALA A 44 2.21 7.80 6.11
CA ALA A 44 2.25 8.81 7.16
C ALA A 44 2.49 8.14 8.51
N THR A 45 2.77 8.94 9.53
CA THR A 45 2.78 8.47 10.91
C THR A 45 1.51 8.94 11.61
N SER A 46 1.07 8.18 12.62
CA SER A 46 -0.11 8.54 13.40
C SER A 46 0.04 8.07 14.84
N LYS A 47 -0.46 8.88 15.77
CA LYS A 47 -0.56 8.51 17.20
C LYS A 47 -1.65 7.47 17.46
N GLU A 48 -2.59 7.34 16.54
CA GLU A 48 -3.75 6.47 16.70
C GLU A 48 -3.44 5.00 16.43
N VAL A 49 -2.29 4.69 15.82
CA VAL A 49 -1.89 3.32 15.55
C VAL A 49 -0.73 2.92 16.44
N ASP A 50 -0.83 1.75 17.07
CA ASP A 50 0.23 1.17 17.92
C ASP A 50 1.17 0.30 17.13
N GLU A 51 0.69 -0.23 16.02
CA GLU A 51 1.44 -1.08 15.10
C GLU A 51 1.26 -0.59 13.67
N LEU A 52 2.12 -1.06 12.78
CA LEU A 52 2.03 -0.76 11.36
C LEU A 52 0.69 -1.23 10.79
N VAL A 53 -0.01 -0.33 10.11
CA VAL A 53 -1.27 -0.63 9.44
C VAL A 53 -1.13 -0.31 7.96
N CYS A 54 -1.64 -1.17 7.09
CA CYS A 54 -1.68 -0.87 5.67
C CYS A 54 -3.03 -1.20 5.05
N VAL A 55 -3.36 -0.51 3.98
CA VAL A 55 -4.54 -0.77 3.15
C VAL A 55 -4.08 -0.82 1.71
N LEU A 56 -4.36 -1.92 1.02
CA LEU A 56 -4.10 -2.03 -0.41
C LEU A 56 -5.35 -1.62 -1.17
N GLY A 57 -5.23 -0.55 -1.96
CA GLY A 57 -6.26 -0.13 -2.90
C GLY A 57 -5.91 -0.64 -4.30
N ILE A 58 -6.91 -1.17 -4.99
CA ILE A 58 -6.76 -1.64 -6.37
C ILE A 58 -7.74 -0.85 -7.22
N SER A 59 -7.22 -0.12 -8.21
CA SER A 59 -8.01 0.67 -9.15
C SER A 59 -7.85 0.11 -10.56
N LYS A 60 -8.90 -0.46 -11.12
CA LYS A 60 -8.85 -1.01 -12.49
C LYS A 60 -8.72 0.09 -13.53
N SER A 61 -9.33 1.23 -13.31
CA SER A 61 -9.25 2.38 -14.23
C SER A 61 -7.97 3.20 -14.07
N GLY A 62 -7.32 3.10 -12.92
CA GLY A 62 -6.10 3.83 -12.60
C GLY A 62 -6.34 5.22 -12.02
N VAL A 63 -5.37 5.70 -11.26
CA VAL A 63 -5.38 7.02 -10.62
C VAL A 63 -4.08 7.74 -10.97
N ASP A 64 -4.19 9.03 -11.27
CA ASP A 64 -3.01 9.86 -11.59
C ASP A 64 -2.32 10.31 -10.30
N PHE A 65 -1.09 9.81 -10.08
CA PHE A 65 -0.21 10.21 -8.98
C PHE A 65 1.06 10.91 -9.47
N ASN A 66 1.05 11.45 -10.70
CA ASN A 66 2.23 12.06 -11.32
C ASN A 66 3.44 11.13 -11.31
N SER A 67 3.22 9.87 -11.69
CA SER A 67 4.26 8.85 -11.73
C SER A 67 5.40 9.26 -12.68
N PRO A 68 6.67 8.94 -12.34
CA PRO A 68 7.81 9.26 -13.21
C PRO A 68 7.71 8.69 -14.62
N ASP A 69 7.03 7.57 -14.81
CA ASP A 69 6.85 6.96 -16.12
C ASP A 69 5.58 7.43 -16.86
N GLY A 70 4.85 8.38 -16.27
CA GLY A 70 3.62 8.94 -16.85
C GLY A 70 2.42 8.00 -16.82
N GLN A 71 2.53 6.84 -16.20
CA GLN A 71 1.45 5.87 -16.12
C GLN A 71 0.52 6.14 -14.95
N LEU A 72 -0.75 5.74 -15.10
CA LEU A 72 -1.71 5.74 -14.01
C LEU A 72 -1.36 4.64 -13.00
N CYS A 73 -1.68 4.87 -11.73
CA CYS A 73 -1.44 3.89 -10.67
C CYS A 73 -2.69 3.04 -10.44
N HIS A 74 -2.48 1.73 -10.41
CA HIS A 74 -3.54 0.74 -10.20
C HIS A 74 -3.43 0.06 -8.83
N LEU A 75 -2.24 0.04 -8.24
CA LEU A 75 -1.97 -0.52 -6.92
C LEU A 75 -1.51 0.60 -5.99
N ILE A 76 -2.30 0.86 -4.96
CA ILE A 76 -2.08 1.96 -4.01
C ILE A 76 -1.96 1.37 -2.62
N LEU A 77 -0.74 1.29 -2.10
CA LEU A 77 -0.48 0.75 -0.77
C LEU A 77 -0.31 1.90 0.23
N LEU A 78 -1.38 2.22 0.95
CA LEU A 78 -1.35 3.20 2.03
C LEU A 78 -0.79 2.54 3.29
N THR A 79 0.24 3.13 3.88
CA THR A 79 0.88 2.63 5.09
C THR A 79 0.90 3.68 6.19
N LEU A 80 0.48 3.29 7.38
CA LEU A 80 0.52 4.15 8.56
C LEU A 80 1.43 3.52 9.60
N SER A 81 2.44 4.29 10.05
CA SER A 81 3.39 3.87 11.07
C SER A 81 3.07 4.56 12.41
N PRO A 82 3.31 3.89 13.56
CA PRO A 82 3.25 4.57 14.85
C PRO A 82 4.27 5.71 14.92
N GLU A 83 3.92 6.81 15.59
CA GLU A 83 4.83 7.96 15.73
C GLU A 83 6.13 7.62 16.45
N ASP A 84 6.10 6.67 17.39
CA ASP A 84 7.28 6.22 18.14
C ASP A 84 8.17 5.27 17.32
N LYS A 85 7.68 4.78 16.17
CA LYS A 85 8.41 3.88 15.27
C LYS A 85 8.26 4.33 13.82
N PRO A 86 8.71 5.52 13.47
CA PRO A 86 8.42 6.13 12.16
C PRO A 86 9.04 5.39 10.97
N SER A 87 10.09 4.62 11.18
CA SER A 87 10.75 3.88 10.11
C SER A 87 10.33 2.41 10.01
N SER A 88 9.34 1.96 10.81
CA SER A 88 8.85 0.57 10.76
C SER A 88 8.28 0.18 9.39
N HIS A 89 7.80 1.15 8.60
CA HIS A 89 7.24 0.93 7.27
C HIS A 89 8.28 0.44 6.24
N ARG A 90 9.57 0.73 6.44
CA ARG A 90 10.61 0.47 5.43
C ARG A 90 10.76 -1.00 5.06
N LYS A 91 10.86 -1.88 6.05
CA LYS A 91 10.95 -3.33 5.82
C LYS A 91 9.70 -3.86 5.14
N PHE A 92 8.56 -3.39 5.59
CA PHE A 92 7.27 -3.79 5.09
C PHE A 92 7.08 -3.40 3.63
N ILE A 93 7.37 -2.15 3.29
CA ILE A 93 7.29 -1.66 1.92
C ILE A 93 8.27 -2.39 1.01
N SER A 94 9.49 -2.64 1.48
CA SER A 94 10.49 -3.41 0.75
C SER A 94 9.98 -4.80 0.36
N ARG A 95 9.27 -5.46 1.27
CA ARG A 95 8.66 -6.77 1.02
C ARG A 95 7.55 -6.69 -0.02
N PHE A 96 6.69 -5.68 0.07
CA PHE A 96 5.65 -5.45 -0.94
C PHE A 96 6.23 -5.09 -2.31
N ARG A 97 7.32 -4.34 -2.35
CA ARG A 97 8.00 -4.04 -3.60
C ARG A 97 8.47 -5.31 -4.30
N ARG A 98 9.04 -6.25 -3.56
CA ARG A 98 9.46 -7.54 -4.12
C ARG A 98 8.28 -8.31 -4.69
N MET A 99 7.16 -8.31 -3.99
CA MET A 99 5.93 -8.94 -4.47
C MET A 99 5.41 -8.28 -5.75
N PHE A 100 5.35 -6.94 -5.76
CA PHE A 100 4.83 -6.18 -6.89
C PHE A 100 5.80 -6.11 -8.08
N ASP A 101 7.07 -6.49 -7.90
CA ASP A 101 8.02 -6.63 -9.02
C ASP A 101 7.68 -7.82 -9.92
N ASP A 102 6.96 -8.80 -9.40
CA ASP A 102 6.49 -9.93 -10.18
C ASP A 102 5.30 -9.51 -11.06
N PRO A 103 5.45 -9.49 -12.41
CA PRO A 103 4.36 -9.09 -13.29
C PRO A 103 3.15 -10.01 -13.22
N ASP A 104 3.32 -11.27 -12.89
CA ASP A 104 2.20 -12.23 -12.74
C ASP A 104 1.38 -11.87 -11.51
N VAL A 105 2.03 -11.49 -10.41
CA VAL A 105 1.33 -11.05 -9.19
C VAL A 105 0.52 -9.79 -9.49
N ARG A 106 1.11 -8.79 -10.16
CA ARG A 106 0.39 -7.56 -10.52
C ARG A 106 -0.84 -7.87 -11.38
N SER A 107 -0.67 -8.72 -12.38
CA SER A 107 -1.75 -9.11 -13.27
C SER A 107 -2.89 -9.81 -12.53
N HIS A 108 -2.56 -10.75 -11.65
CA HIS A 108 -3.55 -11.47 -10.85
C HIS A 108 -4.31 -10.54 -9.89
N LEU A 109 -3.60 -9.59 -9.27
CA LEU A 109 -4.23 -8.61 -8.39
C LEU A 109 -5.22 -7.71 -9.15
N LEU A 110 -4.86 -7.28 -10.36
CA LEU A 110 -5.74 -6.43 -11.18
C LEU A 110 -6.94 -7.19 -11.72
N ASP A 111 -6.80 -8.49 -11.96
CA ASP A 111 -7.90 -9.34 -12.44
C ASP A 111 -8.83 -9.80 -11.30
N ALA A 112 -8.41 -9.68 -10.06
CA ALA A 112 -9.20 -10.10 -8.91
C ALA A 112 -10.50 -9.30 -8.82
N SER A 113 -11.61 -9.99 -8.60
CA SER A 113 -12.94 -9.38 -8.45
C SER A 113 -13.46 -9.40 -7.02
N LYS A 114 -12.78 -10.14 -6.13
CA LYS A 114 -13.18 -10.33 -4.74
C LYS A 114 -11.98 -10.21 -3.82
N ILE A 115 -12.22 -9.78 -2.58
CA ILE A 115 -11.20 -9.66 -1.54
C ILE A 115 -10.51 -11.01 -1.28
N GLU A 116 -11.27 -12.11 -1.28
CA GLU A 116 -10.74 -13.43 -1.03
C GLU A 116 -9.65 -13.82 -2.04
N GLU A 117 -9.81 -13.45 -3.30
CA GLU A 117 -8.83 -13.68 -4.35
C GLU A 117 -7.53 -12.91 -4.09
N VAL A 118 -7.64 -11.66 -3.64
CA VAL A 118 -6.48 -10.83 -3.28
C VAL A 118 -5.72 -11.45 -2.11
N ILE A 119 -6.43 -11.89 -1.08
CA ILE A 119 -5.84 -12.53 0.09
C ILE A 119 -5.10 -13.81 -0.30
N GLU A 120 -5.67 -14.63 -1.17
CA GLU A 120 -5.03 -15.84 -1.68
C GLU A 120 -3.73 -15.54 -2.42
N ILE A 121 -3.73 -14.52 -3.27
CA ILE A 121 -2.54 -14.11 -4.03
C ILE A 121 -1.40 -13.72 -3.09
N VAL A 122 -1.71 -12.88 -2.10
CA VAL A 122 -0.72 -12.41 -1.13
C VAL A 122 -0.21 -13.58 -0.28
N ASN A 123 -1.08 -14.43 0.22
CA ASN A 123 -0.71 -15.59 1.04
C ASN A 123 0.16 -16.58 0.27
N GLN A 124 -0.19 -16.85 -0.98
CA GLN A 124 0.60 -17.74 -1.84
C GLN A 124 2.01 -17.18 -2.07
N TRP A 125 2.12 -15.90 -2.33
CA TRP A 125 3.42 -15.25 -2.50
C TRP A 125 4.26 -15.34 -1.21
N GLU A 126 3.65 -15.09 -0.07
CA GLU A 126 4.33 -15.18 1.25
C GLU A 126 4.83 -16.60 1.52
N GLU A 127 4.05 -17.62 1.19
CA GLU A 127 4.46 -19.03 1.35
C GLU A 127 5.66 -19.37 0.45
N GLU A 128 5.64 -18.94 -0.81
CA GLU A 128 6.74 -19.14 -1.75
C GLU A 128 8.01 -18.42 -1.29
N GLU A 129 7.88 -17.20 -0.78
CA GLU A 129 8.99 -16.41 -0.27
C GLU A 129 9.60 -17.06 0.98
N ALA A 130 8.78 -17.59 1.88
CA ALA A 130 9.24 -18.31 3.07
C ALA A 130 10.03 -19.58 2.70
N LEU A 131 9.58 -20.32 1.70
CA LEU A 131 10.29 -21.50 1.19
C LEU A 131 11.65 -21.12 0.59
N THR A 132 11.73 -19.99 -0.10
CA THR A 132 12.98 -19.48 -0.67
C THR A 132 13.96 -19.08 0.45
N ASP A 133 13.48 -18.42 1.49
CA ASP A 133 14.28 -18.04 2.65
C ASP A 133 14.84 -19.27 3.39
N ASP A 134 14.04 -20.35 3.48
CA ASP A 134 14.46 -21.60 4.12
C ASP A 134 15.54 -22.35 3.34
N LEU A 135 15.69 -22.08 2.05
CA LEU A 135 16.70 -22.70 1.19
C LEU A 135 18.07 -22.01 1.26
N ASP A 136 18.08 -20.79 1.78
CA ASP A 136 19.30 -20.00 1.96
C ASP A 136 19.94 -20.31 3.34
#